data_c15c5538b0d937cf5bcc7e57ec22c25c
#
_entry.id   c15c5538b0d937cf5bcc7e57ec22c25c
#
_cell.length_a   1.000
_cell.length_b   1.000
_cell.length_c   1.000
_cell.angle_alpha   90.00
_cell.angle_beta   90.00
_cell.angle_gamma   90.00
#
_symmetry.space_group_name_H-M   'P 1'
#
loop_
_entity.id
_entity.type
_entity.pdbx_description
1 polymer ?
#
loop_
_entity_poly.entity_id
_entity_poly.type
_entity_poly.pdbx_seq_one_letter_code
_entity_poly.pdbx_strand_id
1 'polypeptide(L)'
;MSIKKGLWVSLALLILFLGAGMVFLLQPSGQVSDFQKWQYQASEKTASTSMLKVKFFGVSTLLFDDGKTQILIDGFFSRPSLSQVLFQKIQSQPEVIQRMIQQQQLQRTQAILVTHSHYDHALDLAELGKQLPQTKIIGSNSTLNIARGGAVPEQQLIPVQP
;
A
#
# COMPACT_ATOMS: atom_id res chain seq x y z
N MET A 1 -3.23 54.25 11.19
CA MET A 1 -3.20 53.11 10.23
C MET A 1 -4.63 52.71 9.98
N SER A 2 -5.11 52.69 8.73
CA SER A 2 -6.53 52.40 8.43
C SER A 2 -6.85 50.96 8.88
N ILE A 3 -8.03 50.75 9.49
CA ILE A 3 -8.53 49.46 9.95
C ILE A 3 -8.42 48.39 8.85
N LYS A 4 -8.66 48.76 7.59
CA LYS A 4 -8.48 47.85 6.44
C LYS A 4 -7.04 47.37 6.25
N LYS A 5 -6.01 48.22 6.46
CA LYS A 5 -4.61 47.81 6.36
C LYS A 5 -4.23 46.84 7.49
N GLY A 6 -4.74 47.05 8.71
CA GLY A 6 -4.52 46.14 9.83
C GLY A 6 -5.11 44.73 9.56
N LEU A 7 -6.31 44.65 8.99
CA LEU A 7 -6.98 43.40 8.65
C LEU A 7 -6.18 42.58 7.61
N TRP A 8 -5.67 43.25 6.57
CA TRP A 8 -4.85 42.58 5.54
C TRP A 8 -3.52 42.09 6.08
N VAL A 9 -2.87 42.82 6.99
CA VAL A 9 -1.64 42.38 7.66
C VAL A 9 -1.90 41.16 8.52
N SER A 10 -2.99 41.16 9.32
CA SER A 10 -3.35 40.02 10.16
C SER A 10 -3.67 38.76 9.33
N LEU A 11 -4.38 38.93 8.22
CA LEU A 11 -4.68 37.81 7.31
C LEU A 11 -3.40 37.23 6.68
N ALA A 12 -2.48 38.10 6.24
CA ALA A 12 -1.20 37.66 5.67
C ALA A 12 -0.34 36.89 6.71
N LEU A 13 -0.30 37.36 7.96
CA LEU A 13 0.40 36.67 9.04
C LEU A 13 -0.23 35.32 9.37
N LEU A 14 -1.56 35.24 9.37
CA LEU A 14 -2.26 33.96 9.59
C LEU A 14 -1.94 32.96 8.47
N ILE A 15 -1.96 33.38 7.21
CA ILE A 15 -1.62 32.51 6.05
C ILE A 15 -0.17 32.04 6.15
N LEU A 16 0.76 32.95 6.52
CA LEU A 16 2.16 32.58 6.72
C LEU A 16 2.35 31.58 7.87
N PHE A 17 1.67 31.77 8.96
CA PHE A 17 1.72 30.85 10.13
C PHE A 17 1.15 29.49 9.78
N LEU A 18 -0.01 29.44 9.09
CA LEU A 18 -0.61 28.18 8.64
C LEU A 18 0.26 27.47 7.61
N GLY A 19 0.87 28.24 6.67
CA GLY A 19 1.80 27.69 5.70
C GLY A 19 3.07 27.12 6.33
N ALA A 20 3.68 27.82 7.27
CA ALA A 20 4.84 27.34 8.03
C ALA A 20 4.51 26.10 8.87
N GLY A 21 3.35 26.09 9.53
CA GLY A 21 2.86 24.93 10.27
C GLY A 21 2.65 23.70 9.35
N MET A 22 2.07 23.91 8.17
CA MET A 22 1.88 22.87 7.19
C MET A 22 3.22 22.29 6.71
N VAL A 23 4.19 23.14 6.37
CA VAL A 23 5.54 22.71 5.97
C VAL A 23 6.19 21.90 7.10
N PHE A 24 6.10 22.37 8.33
CA PHE A 24 6.65 21.67 9.50
C PHE A 24 6.02 20.28 9.69
N LEU A 25 4.69 20.17 9.58
CA LEU A 25 3.97 18.91 9.70
C LEU A 25 4.23 17.91 8.57
N LEU A 26 4.56 18.43 7.37
CA LEU A 26 4.85 17.61 6.20
C LEU A 26 6.34 17.25 6.08
N GLN A 27 7.20 17.77 6.95
CA GLN A 27 8.61 17.35 6.96
C GLN A 27 8.72 15.91 7.46
N PRO A 28 9.43 15.03 6.72
CA PRO A 28 9.69 13.68 7.21
C PRO A 28 10.52 13.74 8.48
N SER A 29 10.09 13.03 9.53
CA SER A 29 10.74 13.00 10.85
C SER A 29 12.05 12.21 10.89
N GLY A 30 12.64 11.87 9.75
CA GLY A 30 13.91 11.15 9.62
C GLY A 30 14.26 10.85 8.18
N GLN A 31 15.46 10.43 7.95
CA GLN A 31 15.96 9.97 6.64
C GLN A 31 16.25 8.48 6.69
N VAL A 32 16.21 7.82 5.54
CA VAL A 32 16.55 6.38 5.42
C VAL A 32 17.96 6.10 5.94
N SER A 33 18.89 7.08 5.80
CA SER A 33 20.25 7.01 6.34
C SER A 33 20.33 6.83 7.85
N ASP A 34 19.32 7.32 8.60
CA ASP A 34 19.28 7.22 10.07
C ASP A 34 19.11 5.77 10.54
N PHE A 35 18.63 4.91 9.64
CA PHE A 35 18.35 3.50 9.87
C PHE A 35 19.42 2.57 9.30
N GLN A 36 20.52 3.08 8.73
CA GLN A 36 21.60 2.24 8.14
C GLN A 36 22.14 1.22 9.12
N LYS A 37 22.25 1.55 10.41
CA LYS A 37 22.70 0.62 11.47
C LYS A 37 21.76 -0.59 11.68
N TRP A 38 20.53 -0.50 11.19
CA TRP A 38 19.51 -1.56 11.26
C TRP A 38 19.40 -2.35 9.96
N GLN A 39 20.15 -1.95 8.91
CA GLN A 39 20.16 -2.71 7.67
C GLN A 39 20.74 -4.10 7.90
N TYR A 40 19.90 -5.10 7.60
CA TYR A 40 20.39 -6.47 7.53
C TYR A 40 21.30 -6.62 6.31
N GLN A 41 22.57 -6.86 6.56
CA GLN A 41 23.50 -7.25 5.50
C GLN A 41 23.42 -8.77 5.38
N ALA A 42 22.81 -9.25 4.30
CA ALA A 42 22.81 -10.68 4.01
C ALA A 42 24.25 -11.17 3.90
N SER A 43 24.62 -12.16 4.70
CA SER A 43 25.89 -12.85 4.54
C SER A 43 25.89 -13.57 3.19
N GLU A 44 26.90 -13.35 2.36
CA GLU A 44 27.04 -14.01 1.05
C GLU A 44 27.16 -15.55 1.12
N LYS A 45 27.17 -16.12 2.31
CA LYS A 45 27.52 -17.52 2.55
C LYS A 45 26.38 -18.54 2.59
N THR A 46 25.17 -18.18 2.23
CA THR A 46 24.08 -19.17 2.22
C THR A 46 23.43 -19.26 0.85
N ALA A 47 24.14 -19.78 -0.13
CA ALA A 47 23.53 -20.37 -1.32
C ALA A 47 22.88 -21.71 -0.95
N SER A 48 21.82 -21.66 -0.13
CA SER A 48 20.91 -22.78 0.04
C SER A 48 19.99 -22.82 -1.18
N THR A 49 19.81 -23.97 -1.79
CA THR A 49 18.97 -24.22 -2.96
C THR A 49 17.47 -23.99 -2.73
N SER A 50 17.07 -23.63 -1.51
CA SER A 50 15.70 -23.27 -1.13
C SER A 50 15.70 -21.99 -0.26
N MET A 51 15.95 -20.85 -0.87
CA MET A 51 15.87 -19.58 -0.13
C MET A 51 14.48 -18.96 -0.29
N LEU A 52 13.83 -18.69 0.84
CA LEU A 52 12.69 -17.81 0.88
C LEU A 52 13.12 -16.39 0.51
N LYS A 53 12.60 -15.88 -0.60
CA LYS A 53 12.81 -14.49 -1.02
C LYS A 53 11.66 -13.65 -0.48
N VAL A 54 11.99 -12.55 0.18
CA VAL A 54 11.01 -11.56 0.63
C VAL A 54 11.25 -10.26 -0.10
N LYS A 55 10.22 -9.76 -0.80
CA LYS A 55 10.26 -8.48 -1.51
C LYS A 55 9.31 -7.51 -0.83
N PHE A 56 9.81 -6.33 -0.49
CA PHE A 56 9.03 -5.24 0.06
C PHE A 56 8.72 -4.23 -1.05
N PHE A 57 7.44 -3.96 -1.28
CA PHE A 57 6.98 -3.00 -2.28
C PHE A 57 6.55 -1.66 -1.69
N GLY A 58 6.67 -1.48 -0.38
CA GLY A 58 6.29 -0.27 0.35
C GLY A 58 4.90 -0.35 0.97
N VAL A 59 4.59 0.61 1.86
CA VAL A 59 3.46 0.57 2.80
C VAL A 59 3.57 -0.71 3.63
N SER A 60 2.70 -1.70 3.45
CA SER A 60 2.76 -3.02 4.07
C SER A 60 2.82 -4.16 3.05
N THR A 61 2.98 -3.86 1.76
CA THR A 61 2.98 -4.86 0.70
C THR A 61 4.28 -5.67 0.71
N LEU A 62 4.17 -6.96 1.04
CA LEU A 62 5.26 -7.92 1.08
C LEU A 62 4.93 -9.14 0.22
N LEU A 63 5.90 -9.60 -0.56
CA LEU A 63 5.80 -10.86 -1.30
C LEU A 63 6.81 -11.85 -0.74
N PHE A 64 6.31 -12.97 -0.24
CA PHE A 64 7.10 -14.13 0.16
C PHE A 64 7.10 -15.13 -1.00
N ASP A 65 8.28 -15.56 -1.43
CA ASP A 65 8.47 -16.44 -2.60
C ASP A 65 9.55 -17.48 -2.28
N ASP A 66 9.18 -18.75 -2.22
CA ASP A 66 10.09 -19.88 -2.01
C ASP A 66 10.55 -20.53 -3.34
N GLY A 67 10.23 -19.92 -4.47
CA GLY A 67 10.50 -20.42 -5.82
C GLY A 67 9.39 -21.31 -6.40
N LYS A 68 8.48 -21.83 -5.58
CA LYS A 68 7.34 -22.66 -5.99
C LYS A 68 6.01 -21.96 -5.70
N THR A 69 5.89 -21.40 -4.51
CA THR A 69 4.70 -20.79 -3.95
C THR A 69 4.96 -19.35 -3.59
N GLN A 70 3.96 -18.51 -3.76
CA GLN A 70 3.99 -17.12 -3.31
C GLN A 70 2.84 -16.83 -2.36
N ILE A 71 3.12 -16.00 -1.36
CA ILE A 71 2.12 -15.38 -0.48
C ILE A 71 2.33 -13.88 -0.54
N LEU A 72 1.26 -13.14 -0.81
CA LEU A 72 1.27 -11.68 -0.88
C LEU A 72 0.56 -11.12 0.36
N ILE A 73 1.18 -10.16 1.02
CA ILE A 73 0.55 -9.37 2.07
C ILE A 73 0.04 -8.08 1.42
N ASP A 74 -1.23 -7.76 1.63
CA ASP A 74 -1.97 -6.60 1.12
C ASP A 74 -2.02 -6.50 -0.41
N GLY A 75 -0.98 -6.05 -1.06
CA GLY A 75 -0.95 -5.96 -2.54
C GLY A 75 -1.35 -4.59 -3.06
N PHE A 76 -1.02 -3.53 -2.34
CA PHE A 76 -1.30 -2.15 -2.74
C PHE A 76 -0.28 -1.65 -3.77
N PHE A 77 -0.62 -1.72 -5.05
CA PHE A 77 0.25 -1.35 -6.18
C PHE A 77 -0.15 -0.05 -6.89
N SER A 78 -1.43 0.31 -6.90
CA SER A 78 -1.96 1.48 -7.63
C SER A 78 -1.44 2.82 -7.11
N ARG A 79 -1.26 2.98 -5.80
CA ARG A 79 -0.60 4.11 -5.12
C ARG A 79 -1.03 5.47 -5.61
N PRO A 80 -2.29 5.88 -5.38
CA PRO A 80 -2.73 7.22 -5.70
C PRO A 80 -1.89 8.26 -4.96
N SER A 81 -1.62 9.39 -5.59
CA SER A 81 -0.93 10.52 -4.96
C SER A 81 -1.76 11.11 -3.83
N LEU A 82 -1.12 11.83 -2.91
CA LEU A 82 -1.82 12.50 -1.80
C LEU A 82 -2.91 13.45 -2.31
N SER A 83 -2.67 14.17 -3.40
CA SER A 83 -3.68 15.05 -4.00
C SER A 83 -4.88 14.28 -4.55
N GLN A 84 -4.67 13.10 -5.12
CA GLN A 84 -5.78 12.24 -5.55
C GLN A 84 -6.58 11.75 -4.35
N VAL A 85 -5.93 11.32 -3.28
CA VAL A 85 -6.60 10.86 -2.06
C VAL A 85 -7.44 11.95 -1.41
N LEU A 86 -6.94 13.20 -1.40
CA LEU A 86 -7.63 14.32 -0.75
C LEU A 86 -8.77 14.93 -1.59
N PHE A 87 -8.63 14.91 -2.93
CA PHE A 87 -9.52 15.71 -3.79
C PHE A 87 -10.23 14.92 -4.88
N GLN A 88 -9.98 13.60 -5.00
CA GLN A 88 -10.55 12.78 -6.07
C GLN A 88 -11.11 11.47 -5.53
N LYS A 89 -11.95 10.83 -6.34
CA LYS A 89 -12.32 9.43 -6.11
C LYS A 89 -11.14 8.54 -6.51
N ILE A 90 -10.54 7.88 -5.54
CA ILE A 90 -9.48 6.91 -5.80
C ILE A 90 -10.04 5.57 -6.24
N GLN A 91 -9.32 4.89 -7.12
CA GLN A 91 -9.67 3.55 -7.61
C GLN A 91 -8.41 2.78 -7.99
N SER A 92 -8.54 1.47 -8.05
CA SER A 92 -7.51 0.57 -8.53
C SER A 92 -7.12 0.86 -9.99
N GLN A 93 -5.86 0.61 -10.34
CA GLN A 93 -5.33 0.79 -11.69
C GLN A 93 -5.01 -0.58 -12.32
N PRO A 94 -5.91 -1.15 -13.13
CA PRO A 94 -5.78 -2.51 -13.67
C PRO A 94 -4.47 -2.75 -14.42
N GLU A 95 -3.99 -1.74 -15.17
CA GLU A 95 -2.75 -1.85 -15.97
C GLU A 95 -1.51 -1.91 -15.08
N VAL A 96 -1.53 -1.20 -13.93
CA VAL A 96 -0.44 -1.27 -12.95
C VAL A 96 -0.41 -2.67 -12.34
N ILE A 97 -1.57 -3.19 -11.96
CA ILE A 97 -1.70 -4.52 -11.35
C ILE A 97 -1.27 -5.60 -12.34
N GLN A 98 -1.75 -5.55 -13.58
CA GLN A 98 -1.36 -6.49 -14.63
C GLN A 98 0.16 -6.52 -14.83
N ARG A 99 0.79 -5.34 -14.87
CA ARG A 99 2.24 -5.21 -14.98
C ARG A 99 2.96 -5.83 -13.79
N MET A 100 2.47 -5.60 -12.57
CA MET A 100 3.04 -6.20 -11.36
C MET A 100 2.89 -7.71 -11.34
N ILE A 101 1.74 -8.24 -11.77
CA ILE A 101 1.50 -9.68 -11.91
C ILE A 101 2.53 -10.31 -12.85
N GLN A 102 2.79 -9.69 -13.99
CA GLN A 102 3.78 -10.19 -14.97
C GLN A 102 5.21 -10.09 -14.44
N GLN A 103 5.62 -8.92 -13.94
CA GLN A 103 6.99 -8.66 -13.49
C GLN A 103 7.38 -9.51 -12.27
N GLN A 104 6.46 -9.76 -11.36
CA GLN A 104 6.70 -10.52 -10.14
C GLN A 104 6.23 -11.97 -10.23
N GLN A 105 5.69 -12.38 -11.40
CA GLN A 105 5.18 -13.74 -11.63
C GLN A 105 4.11 -14.13 -10.58
N LEU A 106 3.19 -13.21 -10.26
CA LEU A 106 2.21 -13.40 -9.20
C LEU A 106 1.17 -14.49 -9.51
N GLN A 107 1.17 -15.09 -10.70
CA GLN A 107 0.34 -16.26 -11.03
C GLN A 107 0.60 -17.45 -10.08
N ARG A 108 1.75 -17.49 -9.40
CA ARG A 108 2.10 -18.49 -8.39
C ARG A 108 1.58 -18.17 -6.99
N THR A 109 0.93 -17.00 -6.83
CA THR A 109 0.41 -16.57 -5.52
C THR A 109 -0.75 -17.45 -5.10
N GLN A 110 -0.59 -18.17 -4.00
CA GLN A 110 -1.62 -19.03 -3.43
C GLN A 110 -2.59 -18.27 -2.54
N ALA A 111 -2.09 -17.25 -1.84
CA ALA A 111 -2.90 -16.45 -0.94
C ALA A 111 -2.47 -14.98 -0.93
N ILE A 112 -3.46 -14.11 -0.80
CA ILE A 112 -3.30 -12.70 -0.44
C ILE A 112 -3.86 -12.54 0.98
N LEU A 113 -3.00 -12.17 1.92
CA LEU A 113 -3.35 -11.90 3.31
C LEU A 113 -3.53 -10.40 3.47
N VAL A 114 -4.73 -9.92 3.76
CA VAL A 114 -5.01 -8.50 3.88
C VAL A 114 -5.10 -8.11 5.35
N THR A 115 -4.22 -7.22 5.77
CA THR A 115 -4.06 -6.85 7.18
C THR A 115 -5.28 -6.09 7.71
N HIS A 116 -5.84 -5.15 6.92
CA HIS A 116 -7.09 -4.46 7.25
C HIS A 116 -7.70 -3.76 6.01
N SER A 117 -8.88 -3.15 6.20
CA SER A 117 -9.73 -2.66 5.10
C SER A 117 -9.47 -1.22 4.65
N HIS A 118 -8.40 -0.55 5.10
CA HIS A 118 -8.07 0.79 4.61
C HIS A 118 -7.61 0.74 3.15
N TYR A 119 -7.75 1.87 2.45
CA TYR A 119 -7.50 1.93 1.00
C TYR A 119 -6.05 1.58 0.64
N ASP A 120 -5.09 1.96 1.46
CA ASP A 120 -3.66 1.70 1.28
C ASP A 120 -3.25 0.24 1.51
N HIS A 121 -4.22 -0.62 1.82
CA HIS A 121 -4.08 -2.08 1.93
C HIS A 121 -5.03 -2.81 0.97
N ALA A 122 -6.26 -2.34 0.81
CA ALA A 122 -7.34 -3.07 0.16
C ALA A 122 -7.81 -2.49 -1.18
N LEU A 123 -7.28 -1.34 -1.65
CA LEU A 123 -7.73 -0.68 -2.88
C LEU A 123 -7.68 -1.61 -4.09
N ASP A 124 -6.60 -2.38 -4.21
CA ASP A 124 -6.32 -3.22 -5.38
C ASP A 124 -6.85 -4.64 -5.25
N LEU A 125 -7.44 -4.97 -4.10
CA LEU A 125 -7.82 -6.33 -3.75
C LEU A 125 -8.79 -6.98 -4.75
N ALA A 126 -9.80 -6.24 -5.15
CA ALA A 126 -10.78 -6.73 -6.11
C ALA A 126 -10.16 -6.98 -7.50
N GLU A 127 -9.28 -6.11 -7.93
CA GLU A 127 -8.61 -6.25 -9.22
C GLU A 127 -7.59 -7.41 -9.20
N LEU A 128 -6.83 -7.55 -8.12
CA LEU A 128 -5.96 -8.71 -7.91
C LEU A 128 -6.75 -10.02 -7.91
N GLY A 129 -7.88 -10.08 -7.21
CA GLY A 129 -8.73 -11.27 -7.18
C GLY A 129 -9.26 -11.65 -8.56
N LYS A 130 -9.66 -10.69 -9.39
CA LYS A 130 -10.11 -10.95 -10.77
C LYS A 130 -8.98 -11.43 -11.68
N GLN A 131 -7.80 -10.83 -11.57
CA GLN A 131 -6.65 -11.19 -12.42
C GLN A 131 -5.91 -12.46 -11.94
N LEU A 132 -6.12 -12.87 -10.69
CA LEU A 132 -5.54 -14.07 -10.08
C LEU A 132 -6.64 -15.03 -9.57
N PRO A 133 -7.42 -15.65 -10.46
CA PRO A 133 -8.64 -16.38 -10.08
C PRO A 133 -8.39 -17.62 -9.23
N GLN A 134 -7.16 -18.13 -9.16
CA GLN A 134 -6.80 -19.28 -8.32
C GLN A 134 -6.32 -18.87 -6.92
N THR A 135 -6.05 -17.58 -6.69
CA THR A 135 -5.51 -17.06 -5.44
C THR A 135 -6.62 -16.92 -4.40
N LYS A 136 -6.36 -17.36 -3.18
CA LYS A 136 -7.26 -17.13 -2.03
C LYS A 136 -7.00 -15.76 -1.44
N ILE A 137 -8.07 -15.08 -1.04
CA ILE A 137 -8.03 -13.80 -0.34
C ILE A 137 -8.48 -14.02 1.09
N ILE A 138 -7.60 -13.74 2.03
CA ILE A 138 -7.79 -13.99 3.45
C ILE A 138 -7.79 -12.65 4.18
N GLY A 139 -8.84 -12.37 4.93
CA GLY A 139 -8.95 -11.10 5.66
C GLY A 139 -10.20 -11.00 6.51
N SER A 140 -10.39 -9.86 7.15
CA SER A 140 -11.61 -9.58 7.92
C SER A 140 -12.84 -9.54 7.02
N ASN A 141 -14.04 -9.70 7.59
CA ASN A 141 -15.28 -9.56 6.84
C ASN A 141 -15.39 -8.21 6.12
N SER A 142 -14.94 -7.11 6.75
CA SER A 142 -14.91 -5.78 6.12
C SER A 142 -14.03 -5.76 4.87
N THR A 143 -12.85 -6.36 4.93
CA THR A 143 -11.93 -6.50 3.80
C THR A 143 -12.55 -7.34 2.68
N LEU A 144 -13.15 -8.49 3.02
CA LEU A 144 -13.78 -9.36 2.04
C LEU A 144 -15.00 -8.72 1.37
N ASN A 145 -15.72 -7.83 2.06
CA ASN A 145 -16.81 -7.06 1.45
C ASN A 145 -16.29 -6.09 0.37
N ILE A 146 -15.08 -5.57 0.47
CA ILE A 146 -14.45 -4.78 -0.61
C ILE A 146 -14.23 -5.67 -1.84
N ALA A 147 -13.71 -6.87 -1.64
CA ALA A 147 -13.52 -7.83 -2.73
C ALA A 147 -14.85 -8.24 -3.38
N ARG A 148 -15.90 -8.51 -2.58
CA ARG A 148 -17.26 -8.81 -3.07
C ARG A 148 -17.84 -7.64 -3.88
N GLY A 149 -17.69 -6.41 -3.38
CA GLY A 149 -18.10 -5.20 -4.08
C GLY A 149 -17.45 -5.02 -5.44
N GLY A 150 -16.24 -5.56 -5.62
CA GLY A 150 -15.52 -5.63 -6.89
C GLY A 150 -15.77 -6.91 -7.70
N ALA A 151 -16.78 -7.71 -7.34
CA ALA A 151 -17.19 -8.95 -8.02
C ALA A 151 -16.13 -10.08 -8.00
N VAL A 152 -15.30 -10.17 -6.95
CA VAL A 152 -14.44 -11.34 -6.72
C VAL A 152 -15.32 -12.53 -6.31
N PRO A 153 -15.14 -13.72 -6.91
CA PRO A 153 -15.92 -14.90 -6.59
C PRO A 153 -15.76 -15.34 -5.12
N GLU A 154 -16.88 -15.76 -4.51
CA GLU A 154 -16.90 -16.17 -3.09
C GLU A 154 -15.94 -17.33 -2.78
N GLN A 155 -15.68 -18.19 -3.76
CA GLN A 155 -14.75 -19.30 -3.65
C GLN A 155 -13.29 -18.86 -3.39
N GLN A 156 -12.94 -17.62 -3.69
CA GLN A 156 -11.62 -17.06 -3.38
C GLN A 156 -11.55 -16.49 -1.96
N LEU A 157 -12.68 -16.19 -1.31
CA LEU A 157 -12.74 -15.40 -0.09
C LEU A 157 -12.73 -16.31 1.16
N ILE A 158 -11.78 -16.05 2.05
CA ILE A 158 -11.64 -16.80 3.32
C ILE A 158 -11.68 -15.79 4.47
N PRO A 159 -12.74 -15.76 5.26
CA PRO A 159 -12.81 -14.89 6.42
C PRO A 159 -11.88 -15.36 7.54
N VAL A 160 -11.12 -14.44 8.12
CA VAL A 160 -10.46 -14.67 9.41
C VAL A 160 -11.54 -14.55 10.48
N GLN A 161 -11.71 -15.61 11.24
CA GLN A 161 -12.57 -15.60 12.43
C GLN A 161 -11.76 -15.09 13.63
N PRO A 162 -12.39 -14.29 14.51
CA PRO A 162 -11.76 -13.83 15.75
C PRO A 162 -11.53 -14.99 16.72
#